data_34d61167cb9f678c029fbcbf8eb5c81d
#
_entry.id   34d61167cb9f678c029fbcbf8eb5c81d
#
_cell.length_a   1.000
_cell.length_b   1.000
_cell.length_c   1.000
_cell.angle_alpha   90.00
_cell.angle_beta   90.00
_cell.angle_gamma   90.00
#
_symmetry.space_group_name_H-M   'P 1'
#
loop_
_entity.id
_entity.type
_entity.pdbx_description
1 polymer ?
#
loop_
_entity_poly.entity_id
_entity_poly.type
_entity_poly.pdbx_seq_one_letter_code
_entity_poly.pdbx_strand_id
1 'polypeptide(L)'
;MKTTRILPAPLAGSFAAALLVACGGAQTKTDAPGAVSLADPAGDDNGPGAYSYPTDQVYKPGSFDIRAFEVIPQGDTVELRVTVNGRIDDPWESRNWGGNGFSLQMAFIHVDTTPGEGATHALPGVNVRFADDEAWDKVVIISPQGATRVNSEVEAKAAADKGRVVVPKVTRASGKTLIAIVDTADLGGPPQPGWGWQVLMQSNEGFPAKTDLLTRKVNEYEGQHRFGGGTDFDNDPHVIDMLAGKATGAQDEAAAQHEALGKYNKDAQEPTPADLAVVPMIYPGR
;
A
#
# COMPACT_ATOMS: atom_id res chain seq x y z
N MET A 1 74.31 -51.96 31.30
CA MET A 1 72.84 -51.92 31.22
C MET A 1 72.37 -50.54 31.70
N LYS A 2 71.99 -49.68 30.78
CA LYS A 2 71.47 -48.33 31.08
C LYS A 2 69.99 -48.32 30.68
N THR A 3 69.11 -48.21 31.65
CA THR A 3 67.68 -48.10 31.49
C THR A 3 67.29 -46.63 31.25
N THR A 4 66.79 -46.31 30.03
CA THR A 4 66.27 -44.99 29.66
C THR A 4 64.80 -44.94 30.02
N ARG A 5 64.41 -43.98 30.89
CA ARG A 5 63.03 -43.71 31.25
C ARG A 5 62.47 -42.72 30.19
N ILE A 6 61.35 -43.10 29.58
CA ILE A 6 60.59 -42.25 28.70
C ILE A 6 59.50 -41.52 29.53
N LEU A 7 59.49 -40.19 29.52
CA LEU A 7 58.38 -39.35 30.04
C LEU A 7 57.33 -39.18 29.02
N PRO A 8 56.04 -39.17 29.36
CA PRO A 8 54.96 -38.83 28.44
C PRO A 8 54.79 -37.29 28.25
N ALA A 9 54.58 -36.86 27.04
CA ALA A 9 54.32 -35.51 26.67
C ALA A 9 52.83 -35.06 26.99
N PRO A 10 52.59 -33.82 27.33
CA PRO A 10 51.21 -33.33 27.60
C PRO A 10 50.42 -33.15 26.33
N LEU A 11 49.17 -33.64 26.32
CA LEU A 11 48.16 -33.35 25.31
C LEU A 11 47.75 -31.86 25.42
N ALA A 12 48.03 -31.09 24.39
CA ALA A 12 47.46 -29.75 24.20
C ALA A 12 46.05 -29.88 23.63
N GLY A 13 45.06 -29.65 24.48
CA GLY A 13 43.66 -29.55 24.05
C GLY A 13 43.41 -28.20 23.35
N SER A 14 43.15 -28.22 22.04
CA SER A 14 42.70 -27.06 21.31
C SER A 14 41.21 -26.84 21.58
N PHE A 15 40.90 -25.80 22.33
CA PHE A 15 39.52 -25.27 22.40
C PHE A 15 39.22 -24.50 21.10
N ALA A 16 38.43 -25.08 20.23
CA ALA A 16 37.81 -24.33 19.10
C ALA A 16 36.63 -23.53 19.67
N ALA A 17 36.84 -22.24 19.82
CA ALA A 17 35.73 -21.32 20.10
C ALA A 17 34.90 -21.15 18.81
N ALA A 18 33.72 -21.77 18.77
CA ALA A 18 32.73 -21.50 17.73
C ALA A 18 32.14 -20.09 17.95
N LEU A 19 32.54 -19.13 17.13
CA LEU A 19 31.80 -17.84 17.01
C LEU A 19 30.45 -18.12 16.35
N LEU A 20 29.40 -18.16 17.14
CA LEU A 20 28.02 -18.00 16.65
C LEU A 20 27.84 -16.55 16.20
N VAL A 21 27.97 -16.31 14.90
CA VAL A 21 27.49 -15.09 14.29
C VAL A 21 25.96 -15.17 14.33
N ALA A 22 25.37 -14.55 15.34
CA ALA A 22 23.93 -14.27 15.35
C ALA A 22 23.66 -13.26 14.23
N CYS A 23 23.18 -13.75 13.07
CA CYS A 23 22.47 -12.90 12.13
C CYS A 23 21.20 -12.41 12.83
N GLY A 24 21.29 -11.25 13.48
CA GLY A 24 20.15 -10.52 13.98
C GLY A 24 19.31 -10.05 12.79
N GLY A 25 18.37 -10.89 12.37
CA GLY A 25 17.23 -10.40 11.60
C GLY A 25 16.57 -9.33 12.45
N ALA A 26 16.43 -8.12 11.93
CA ALA A 26 15.65 -7.07 12.58
C ALA A 26 14.23 -7.62 12.74
N GLN A 27 13.88 -8.07 13.95
CA GLN A 27 12.49 -8.35 14.30
C GLN A 27 11.76 -7.02 14.20
N THR A 28 10.83 -6.93 13.27
CA THR A 28 9.84 -5.86 13.22
C THR A 28 9.12 -5.86 14.58
N LYS A 29 9.23 -4.75 15.32
CA LYS A 29 8.56 -4.59 16.61
C LYS A 29 7.05 -4.47 16.37
N THR A 30 6.36 -5.59 16.23
CA THR A 30 4.89 -5.68 16.21
C THR A 30 4.24 -5.39 17.58
N ASP A 31 5.05 -5.23 18.62
CA ASP A 31 4.59 -5.04 20.01
C ASP A 31 4.47 -3.56 20.42
N ALA A 32 4.76 -2.60 19.53
CA ALA A 32 4.62 -1.19 19.87
C ALA A 32 3.12 -0.80 19.90
N PRO A 33 2.67 0.03 20.88
CA PRO A 33 1.31 0.53 20.86
C PRO A 33 0.96 1.18 19.52
N GLY A 34 -0.17 0.80 18.92
CA GLY A 34 -0.60 1.30 17.62
C GLY A 34 0.10 0.67 16.40
N ALA A 35 0.99 -0.31 16.61
CA ALA A 35 1.50 -1.11 15.50
C ALA A 35 0.37 -1.96 14.89
N VAL A 36 0.34 -2.03 13.55
CA VAL A 36 -0.66 -2.79 12.79
C VAL A 36 0.06 -3.72 11.83
N SER A 37 -0.48 -4.93 11.68
CA SER A 37 -0.08 -5.88 10.64
C SER A 37 -1.34 -6.52 10.11
N LEU A 38 -1.66 -6.23 8.85
CA LEU A 38 -2.79 -6.77 8.11
C LEU A 38 -2.25 -7.57 6.93
N ALA A 39 -2.95 -8.62 6.56
CA ALA A 39 -2.62 -9.47 5.42
C ALA A 39 -3.75 -9.47 4.41
N ASP A 40 -3.40 -9.75 3.16
CA ASP A 40 -4.30 -9.80 2.04
C ASP A 40 -4.11 -11.10 1.24
N PRO A 41 -5.13 -11.69 0.61
CA PRO A 41 -4.99 -12.88 -0.19
C PRO A 41 -4.14 -12.62 -1.45
N ALA A 42 -3.66 -13.68 -2.11
CA ALA A 42 -2.89 -13.55 -3.33
C ALA A 42 -3.78 -13.69 -4.56
N GLY A 43 -3.54 -12.85 -5.57
CA GLY A 43 -4.11 -13.01 -6.90
C GLY A 43 -5.50 -12.38 -7.05
N ASP A 44 -5.80 -11.39 -6.23
CA ASP A 44 -7.01 -10.59 -6.29
C ASP A 44 -6.80 -9.14 -6.77
N ASP A 45 -5.63 -8.86 -7.32
CA ASP A 45 -5.28 -7.61 -7.99
C ASP A 45 -6.00 -7.41 -9.35
N ASN A 46 -7.28 -7.70 -9.35
CA ASN A 46 -8.18 -7.64 -10.50
C ASN A 46 -9.46 -6.82 -10.21
N GLY A 47 -9.40 -5.92 -9.24
CA GLY A 47 -10.46 -4.99 -8.87
C GLY A 47 -11.76 -5.69 -8.47
N PRO A 48 -12.88 -5.43 -9.18
CA PRO A 48 -14.14 -6.13 -8.94
C PRO A 48 -14.16 -7.57 -9.48
N GLY A 49 -13.00 -8.19 -9.75
CA GLY A 49 -12.84 -9.53 -10.28
C GLY A 49 -12.76 -9.64 -11.81
N ALA A 50 -12.77 -8.50 -12.51
CA ALA A 50 -12.80 -8.46 -13.98
C ALA A 50 -11.61 -7.71 -14.60
N TYR A 51 -10.78 -7.04 -13.81
CA TYR A 51 -9.70 -6.25 -14.39
C TYR A 51 -8.58 -7.11 -14.94
N SER A 52 -8.09 -6.72 -16.11
CA SER A 52 -6.94 -7.32 -16.79
C SER A 52 -5.75 -6.34 -16.80
N TYR A 53 -4.56 -6.89 -16.64
CA TYR A 53 -3.32 -6.13 -16.67
C TYR A 53 -3.09 -5.46 -18.02
N PRO A 54 -2.38 -4.31 -18.03
CA PRO A 54 -1.89 -3.69 -19.26
C PRO A 54 -1.01 -4.64 -20.07
N THR A 55 -0.98 -4.44 -21.40
CA THR A 55 -0.27 -5.33 -22.32
C THR A 55 1.24 -5.11 -22.37
N ASP A 56 1.76 -3.99 -21.84
CA ASP A 56 3.19 -3.75 -21.77
C ASP A 56 3.84 -4.65 -20.70
N GLN A 57 4.95 -5.28 -21.06
CA GLN A 57 5.69 -6.21 -20.20
C GLN A 57 6.28 -5.59 -18.93
N VAL A 58 6.26 -4.27 -18.78
CA VAL A 58 6.65 -3.59 -17.54
C VAL A 58 5.64 -3.83 -16.40
N TYR A 59 4.38 -4.12 -16.75
CA TYR A 59 3.32 -4.47 -15.81
C TYR A 59 3.37 -5.97 -15.51
N LYS A 60 4.14 -6.35 -14.50
CA LYS A 60 4.32 -7.75 -14.14
C LYS A 60 3.18 -8.25 -13.25
N PRO A 61 2.68 -9.48 -13.47
CA PRO A 61 1.67 -10.09 -12.60
C PRO A 61 2.06 -10.01 -11.13
N GLY A 62 1.10 -9.66 -10.28
CA GLY A 62 1.29 -9.52 -8.84
C GLY A 62 2.03 -8.26 -8.40
N SER A 63 2.41 -7.35 -9.32
CA SER A 63 3.08 -6.11 -8.92
C SER A 63 2.12 -5.05 -8.35
N PHE A 64 0.82 -5.32 -8.40
CA PHE A 64 -0.25 -4.56 -7.76
C PHE A 64 -1.01 -5.35 -6.70
N ASP A 65 -0.73 -6.65 -6.54
CA ASP A 65 -1.35 -7.62 -5.63
C ASP A 65 -0.80 -7.41 -4.21
N ILE A 66 -1.59 -6.76 -3.35
CA ILE A 66 -1.25 -6.50 -1.95
C ILE A 66 -1.14 -7.85 -1.22
N ARG A 67 -0.13 -7.99 -0.38
CA ARG A 67 0.08 -9.17 0.47
C ARG A 67 0.07 -8.84 1.95
N ALA A 68 0.50 -7.62 2.27
CA ALA A 68 0.52 -7.14 3.64
C ALA A 68 0.54 -5.62 3.70
N PHE A 69 -0.06 -5.10 4.75
CA PHE A 69 0.07 -3.71 5.18
C PHE A 69 0.56 -3.66 6.62
N GLU A 70 1.57 -2.85 6.87
CA GLU A 70 2.16 -2.69 8.20
C GLU A 70 2.24 -1.21 8.59
N VAL A 71 1.87 -0.92 9.84
CA VAL A 71 2.07 0.38 10.51
C VAL A 71 3.09 0.18 11.61
N ILE A 72 4.22 0.86 11.52
CA ILE A 72 5.36 0.69 12.43
C ILE A 72 5.68 2.05 13.09
N PRO A 73 5.17 2.30 14.30
CA PRO A 73 5.51 3.51 15.05
C PRO A 73 7.01 3.57 15.39
N GLN A 74 7.63 4.73 15.14
CA GLN A 74 9.06 4.98 15.35
C GLN A 74 9.29 6.32 16.08
N GLY A 75 8.71 6.47 17.27
CA GLY A 75 8.76 7.73 18.01
C GLY A 75 7.92 8.82 17.35
N ASP A 76 8.57 9.88 16.84
CA ASP A 76 7.88 11.01 16.20
C ASP A 76 7.49 10.74 14.73
N THR A 77 7.80 9.54 14.22
CA THR A 77 7.46 9.11 12.86
C THR A 77 6.75 7.77 12.85
N VAL A 78 6.07 7.50 11.75
CA VAL A 78 5.45 6.21 11.45
C VAL A 78 5.95 5.73 10.10
N GLU A 79 6.47 4.52 10.04
CA GLU A 79 6.76 3.85 8.77
C GLU A 79 5.54 3.01 8.38
N LEU A 80 5.02 3.28 7.17
CA LEU A 80 3.93 2.54 6.54
C LEU A 80 4.52 1.68 5.42
N ARG A 81 4.16 0.40 5.38
CA ARG A 81 4.63 -0.55 4.37
C ARG A 81 3.46 -1.21 3.68
N VAL A 82 3.46 -1.17 2.36
CA VAL A 82 2.55 -1.96 1.52
C VAL A 82 3.40 -2.95 0.74
N THR A 83 3.29 -4.22 1.07
CA THR A 83 4.02 -5.31 0.41
C THR A 83 3.13 -5.95 -0.63
N VAL A 84 3.62 -6.07 -1.87
CA VAL A 84 2.91 -6.72 -2.98
C VAL A 84 3.52 -8.07 -3.32
N ASN A 85 2.79 -8.88 -4.09
CA ASN A 85 3.22 -10.23 -4.47
C ASN A 85 4.36 -10.22 -5.49
N GLY A 86 4.31 -9.30 -6.46
CA GLY A 86 5.35 -9.12 -7.47
C GLY A 86 6.48 -8.19 -7.01
N ARG A 87 7.53 -8.10 -7.82
CA ARG A 87 8.59 -7.13 -7.62
C ARG A 87 8.15 -5.74 -8.10
N ILE A 88 8.52 -4.71 -7.35
CA ILE A 88 8.33 -3.32 -7.74
C ILE A 88 9.57 -2.85 -8.47
N ASP A 89 9.41 -2.47 -9.73
CA ASP A 89 10.48 -2.02 -10.60
C ASP A 89 10.31 -0.52 -10.94
N ASP A 90 11.37 0.08 -11.47
CA ASP A 90 11.38 1.47 -11.94
C ASP A 90 11.69 1.53 -13.45
N PRO A 91 10.80 1.00 -14.33
CA PRO A 91 11.05 0.90 -15.77
C PRO A 91 11.19 2.26 -16.45
N TRP A 92 10.70 3.33 -15.84
CA TRP A 92 10.75 4.69 -16.40
C TRP A 92 11.75 5.59 -15.69
N GLU A 93 12.67 5.01 -14.90
CA GLU A 93 13.76 5.72 -14.24
C GLU A 93 13.26 6.98 -13.50
N SER A 94 12.28 6.80 -12.62
CA SER A 94 11.52 7.88 -11.96
C SER A 94 12.41 8.93 -11.30
N ARG A 95 13.59 8.56 -10.82
CA ARG A 95 14.55 9.50 -10.23
C ARG A 95 15.00 10.58 -11.20
N ASN A 96 15.00 10.32 -12.52
CA ASN A 96 15.40 11.29 -13.54
C ASN A 96 14.38 12.43 -13.69
N TRP A 97 13.12 12.21 -13.26
CA TRP A 97 12.08 13.23 -13.24
C TRP A 97 11.63 13.62 -11.81
N GLY A 98 12.53 13.41 -10.83
CA GLY A 98 12.29 13.81 -9.43
C GLY A 98 11.39 12.86 -8.64
N GLY A 99 11.20 11.63 -9.13
CA GLY A 99 10.39 10.61 -8.50
C GLY A 99 11.13 9.74 -7.47
N ASN A 100 10.45 8.73 -6.98
CA ASN A 100 10.77 8.00 -5.76
C ASN A 100 11.45 6.63 -5.97
N GLY A 101 11.91 6.31 -7.21
CA GLY A 101 12.64 5.07 -7.51
C GLY A 101 11.72 3.87 -7.76
N PHE A 102 10.49 4.11 -8.17
CA PHE A 102 9.54 3.18 -8.77
C PHE A 102 8.60 3.98 -9.69
N SER A 103 7.81 3.34 -10.56
CA SER A 103 7.15 4.07 -11.63
C SER A 103 5.65 3.80 -11.77
N LEU A 104 5.18 2.60 -11.44
CA LEU A 104 3.87 2.12 -11.88
C LEU A 104 2.80 2.19 -10.79
N GLN A 105 3.15 1.78 -9.58
CA GLN A 105 2.23 1.64 -8.47
C GLN A 105 1.94 3.00 -7.81
N MET A 106 0.73 3.15 -7.31
CA MET A 106 0.32 4.23 -6.43
C MET A 106 -0.62 3.65 -5.37
N ALA A 107 -0.44 4.03 -4.11
CA ALA A 107 -1.31 3.58 -3.04
C ALA A 107 -1.83 4.77 -2.24
N PHE A 108 -3.14 4.74 -1.94
CA PHE A 108 -3.78 5.64 -0.99
C PHE A 108 -4.06 4.88 0.29
N ILE A 109 -3.45 5.30 1.39
CA ILE A 109 -3.68 4.73 2.71
C ILE A 109 -4.62 5.68 3.46
N HIS A 110 -5.90 5.33 3.52
CA HIS A 110 -6.90 6.06 4.28
C HIS A 110 -6.84 5.65 5.75
N VAL A 111 -6.99 6.62 6.62
CA VAL A 111 -6.89 6.44 8.08
C VAL A 111 -8.12 7.08 8.72
N ASP A 112 -8.89 6.29 9.45
CA ASP A 112 -9.93 6.76 10.35
C ASP A 112 -9.34 6.82 11.76
N THR A 113 -9.18 8.02 12.27
CA THR A 113 -8.67 8.26 13.63
C THR A 113 -9.79 8.50 14.63
N THR A 114 -11.00 8.84 14.13
CA THR A 114 -12.16 9.23 14.92
C THR A 114 -13.44 8.65 14.29
N PRO A 115 -13.81 7.40 14.60
CA PRO A 115 -14.95 6.74 13.98
C PRO A 115 -16.25 7.58 13.98
N GLY A 116 -16.89 7.67 12.81
CA GLY A 116 -18.11 8.44 12.58
C GLY A 116 -17.88 9.92 12.24
N GLU A 117 -16.63 10.37 12.13
CA GLU A 117 -16.25 11.70 11.65
C GLU A 117 -15.41 11.56 10.37
N GLY A 118 -15.18 12.65 9.64
CA GLY A 118 -14.27 12.66 8.49
C GLY A 118 -14.95 12.75 7.13
N ALA A 119 -14.25 12.32 6.08
CA ALA A 119 -14.72 12.32 4.70
C ALA A 119 -15.14 10.93 4.25
N THR A 120 -16.22 10.86 3.49
CA THR A 120 -16.72 9.59 2.90
C THR A 120 -16.36 9.43 1.43
N HIS A 121 -15.99 10.52 0.73
CA HIS A 121 -15.51 10.44 -0.64
C HIS A 121 -14.03 10.01 -0.67
N ALA A 122 -13.60 9.29 -1.70
CA ALA A 122 -12.18 9.09 -1.95
C ALA A 122 -11.58 10.29 -2.70
N LEU A 123 -10.24 10.35 -2.81
CA LEU A 123 -9.57 11.40 -3.57
C LEU A 123 -9.92 11.32 -5.07
N PRO A 124 -9.87 12.44 -5.81
CA PRO A 124 -10.25 12.51 -7.22
C PRO A 124 -9.55 11.44 -8.09
N GLY A 125 -10.33 10.72 -8.89
CA GLY A 125 -9.86 9.67 -9.79
C GLY A 125 -9.81 8.27 -9.18
N VAL A 126 -10.21 8.09 -7.92
CA VAL A 126 -10.29 6.76 -7.27
C VAL A 126 -11.63 6.07 -7.54
N ASN A 127 -12.71 6.86 -7.65
CA ASN A 127 -14.07 6.42 -7.95
C ASN A 127 -14.64 5.38 -6.98
N VAL A 128 -14.39 5.57 -5.69
CA VAL A 128 -15.04 4.83 -4.60
C VAL A 128 -15.43 5.79 -3.49
N ARG A 129 -16.23 5.33 -2.56
CA ARG A 129 -16.53 6.05 -1.32
C ARG A 129 -16.50 5.11 -0.11
N PHE A 130 -16.45 5.68 1.06
CA PHE A 130 -16.59 4.98 2.34
C PHE A 130 -18.03 5.09 2.86
N ALA A 131 -18.43 4.19 3.75
CA ALA A 131 -19.67 4.32 4.48
C ALA A 131 -19.62 5.51 5.46
N ASP A 132 -20.77 6.05 5.83
CA ASP A 132 -20.85 7.26 6.67
C ASP A 132 -20.26 7.05 8.08
N ASP A 133 -20.30 5.82 8.59
CA ASP A 133 -19.73 5.39 9.87
C ASP A 133 -18.29 4.87 9.75
N GLU A 134 -17.74 4.85 8.55
CA GLU A 134 -16.38 4.42 8.22
C GLU A 134 -15.61 5.53 7.45
N ALA A 135 -15.95 6.77 7.73
CA ALA A 135 -15.30 7.95 7.14
C ALA A 135 -13.82 8.02 7.52
N TRP A 136 -13.02 8.70 6.69
CA TRP A 136 -11.58 8.85 6.94
C TRP A 136 -11.19 10.29 7.30
N ASP A 137 -10.20 10.42 8.17
CA ASP A 137 -9.65 11.70 8.63
C ASP A 137 -8.37 12.10 7.87
N LYS A 138 -7.54 11.11 7.55
CA LYS A 138 -6.26 11.30 6.85
C LYS A 138 -6.11 10.32 5.70
N VAL A 139 -5.39 10.76 4.67
CA VAL A 139 -4.96 9.87 3.59
C VAL A 139 -3.50 10.10 3.24
N VAL A 140 -2.69 9.05 3.35
CA VAL A 140 -1.28 9.07 2.97
C VAL A 140 -1.16 8.64 1.52
N ILE A 141 -0.49 9.46 0.69
CA ILE A 141 -0.29 9.18 -0.73
C ILE A 141 1.10 8.59 -0.94
N ILE A 142 1.17 7.29 -1.24
CA ILE A 142 2.39 6.66 -1.75
C ILE A 142 2.38 6.75 -3.26
N SER A 143 3.23 7.60 -3.82
CA SER A 143 3.29 7.86 -5.26
C SER A 143 4.72 7.72 -5.79
N PRO A 144 4.92 7.27 -7.03
CA PRO A 144 6.22 7.35 -7.70
C PRO A 144 6.63 8.80 -8.00
N GLN A 145 5.66 9.71 -8.04
CA GLN A 145 5.91 11.14 -8.21
C GLN A 145 6.55 11.75 -6.96
N GLY A 146 7.48 12.69 -7.12
CA GLY A 146 8.07 13.40 -5.99
C GLY A 146 7.10 14.30 -5.26
N ALA A 147 7.37 14.58 -3.98
CA ALA A 147 6.49 15.34 -3.10
C ALA A 147 6.04 16.69 -3.67
N THR A 148 6.90 17.41 -4.38
CA THR A 148 6.55 18.70 -5.03
C THR A 148 5.42 18.51 -6.04
N ARG A 149 5.49 17.47 -6.87
CA ARG A 149 4.44 17.16 -7.85
C ARG A 149 3.15 16.76 -7.17
N VAL A 150 3.20 15.86 -6.19
CA VAL A 150 2.03 15.39 -5.44
C VAL A 150 1.32 16.58 -4.78
N ASN A 151 2.06 17.44 -4.08
CA ASN A 151 1.48 18.62 -3.43
C ASN A 151 0.81 19.58 -4.44
N SER A 152 1.44 19.79 -5.61
CA SER A 152 0.86 20.64 -6.67
C SER A 152 -0.45 20.06 -7.22
N GLU A 153 -0.53 18.75 -7.39
CA GLU A 153 -1.75 18.08 -7.86
C GLU A 153 -2.86 18.11 -6.79
N VAL A 154 -2.51 17.91 -5.52
CA VAL A 154 -3.45 18.05 -4.39
C VAL A 154 -4.01 19.48 -4.33
N GLU A 155 -3.16 20.49 -4.43
CA GLU A 155 -3.60 21.89 -4.45
C GLU A 155 -4.57 22.18 -5.60
N ALA A 156 -4.29 21.62 -6.78
CA ALA A 156 -5.08 21.89 -7.97
C ALA A 156 -6.42 21.12 -8.02
N LYS A 157 -6.47 19.89 -7.45
CA LYS A 157 -7.56 18.94 -7.69
C LYS A 157 -8.28 18.46 -6.42
N ALA A 158 -7.64 18.56 -5.27
CA ALA A 158 -8.16 18.12 -3.97
C ALA A 158 -7.97 19.19 -2.88
N ALA A 159 -8.10 20.47 -3.24
CA ALA A 159 -7.86 21.59 -2.34
C ALA A 159 -8.72 21.53 -1.05
N ALA A 160 -9.95 21.01 -1.16
CA ALA A 160 -10.85 20.84 -0.03
C ALA A 160 -10.32 19.83 1.01
N ASP A 161 -9.56 18.84 0.55
CA ASP A 161 -9.00 17.78 1.40
C ASP A 161 -7.52 18.01 1.76
N LYS A 162 -6.93 19.12 1.34
CA LYS A 162 -5.51 19.41 1.54
C LYS A 162 -5.05 19.21 3.00
N GLY A 163 -5.89 19.59 3.97
CA GLY A 163 -5.59 19.41 5.40
C GLY A 163 -5.66 17.97 5.91
N ARG A 164 -6.23 17.08 5.10
CA ARG A 164 -6.34 15.65 5.37
C ARG A 164 -5.30 14.82 4.62
N VAL A 165 -4.75 15.36 3.50
CA VAL A 165 -3.74 14.66 2.69
C VAL A 165 -2.38 14.75 3.35
N VAL A 166 -1.73 13.61 3.50
CA VAL A 166 -0.36 13.48 4.02
C VAL A 166 0.55 13.03 2.88
N VAL A 167 1.51 13.88 2.53
CA VAL A 167 2.58 13.54 1.60
C VAL A 167 3.80 13.12 2.41
N PRO A 168 4.26 11.87 2.30
CA PRO A 168 5.33 11.37 3.15
C PRO A 168 6.65 12.14 3.00
N LYS A 169 7.42 12.26 4.09
CA LYS A 169 8.80 12.77 4.05
C LYS A 169 9.72 11.89 3.21
N VAL A 170 9.49 10.58 3.26
CA VAL A 170 10.22 9.59 2.47
C VAL A 170 9.22 8.67 1.82
N THR A 171 9.35 8.52 0.53
CA THR A 171 8.65 7.49 -0.27
C THR A 171 9.70 6.72 -1.06
N ARG A 172 9.66 5.41 -1.03
CA ARG A 172 10.57 4.54 -1.78
C ARG A 172 9.99 3.15 -1.98
N ALA A 173 10.55 2.42 -2.92
CA ALA A 173 10.34 0.97 -3.05
C ALA A 173 11.58 0.20 -2.60
N SER A 174 11.39 -1.00 -2.05
CA SER A 174 12.43 -1.94 -1.68
C SER A 174 11.97 -3.37 -1.96
N GLY A 175 12.46 -3.96 -3.04
CA GLY A 175 12.05 -5.30 -3.45
C GLY A 175 10.57 -5.37 -3.84
N LYS A 176 9.74 -5.89 -2.95
CA LYS A 176 8.29 -6.02 -3.12
C LYS A 176 7.49 -5.01 -2.29
N THR A 177 8.14 -4.11 -1.57
CA THR A 177 7.49 -3.26 -0.58
C THR A 177 7.59 -1.78 -0.95
N LEU A 178 6.46 -1.11 -1.01
CA LEU A 178 6.35 0.35 -0.98
C LEU A 178 6.47 0.82 0.48
N ILE A 179 7.28 1.83 0.72
CA ILE A 179 7.57 2.34 2.05
C ILE A 179 7.34 3.84 2.07
N ALA A 180 6.56 4.29 3.05
CA ALA A 180 6.35 5.69 3.36
C ALA A 180 6.75 5.99 4.80
N ILE A 181 7.43 7.11 5.04
CA ILE A 181 7.70 7.60 6.39
C ILE A 181 7.00 8.94 6.54
N VAL A 182 6.11 9.04 7.53
CA VAL A 182 5.32 10.24 7.85
C VAL A 182 5.59 10.68 9.28
N ASP A 183 5.35 11.96 9.57
CA ASP A 183 5.35 12.43 10.96
C ASP A 183 4.06 11.98 11.66
N THR A 184 4.16 11.59 12.93
CA THR A 184 2.98 11.28 13.75
C THR A 184 2.01 12.46 13.82
N ALA A 185 2.53 13.68 13.85
CA ALA A 185 1.72 14.91 13.88
C ALA A 185 0.84 15.05 12.63
N ASP A 186 1.33 14.63 11.45
CA ASP A 186 0.57 14.72 10.19
C ASP A 186 -0.61 13.73 10.16
N LEU A 187 -0.50 12.61 10.89
CA LEU A 187 -1.59 11.65 11.08
C LEU A 187 -2.61 12.09 12.14
N GLY A 188 -2.34 13.16 12.88
CA GLY A 188 -3.16 13.59 14.01
C GLY A 188 -2.70 13.04 15.36
N GLY A 189 -1.56 12.34 15.40
CA GLY A 189 -0.95 11.75 16.59
C GLY A 189 -0.33 10.37 16.32
N PRO A 190 0.21 9.72 17.36
CA PRO A 190 0.70 8.37 17.24
C PRO A 190 -0.46 7.39 16.97
N PRO A 191 -0.28 6.40 16.09
CA PRO A 191 -1.31 5.41 15.80
C PRO A 191 -1.87 4.75 17.06
N GLN A 192 -3.19 4.55 17.09
CA GLN A 192 -3.91 3.97 18.21
C GLN A 192 -4.58 2.65 17.83
N PRO A 193 -4.79 1.71 18.77
CA PRO A 193 -5.41 0.42 18.47
C PRO A 193 -6.84 0.47 17.90
N GLY A 194 -7.52 1.60 18.07
CA GLY A 194 -8.90 1.79 17.57
C GLY A 194 -8.98 2.41 16.19
N TRP A 195 -7.85 2.82 15.59
CA TRP A 195 -7.84 3.43 14.26
C TRP A 195 -8.21 2.44 13.17
N GLY A 196 -8.95 2.94 12.18
CA GLY A 196 -9.25 2.23 10.94
C GLY A 196 -8.22 2.50 9.85
N TRP A 197 -8.00 1.53 8.98
CA TRP A 197 -7.05 1.58 7.89
C TRP A 197 -7.65 1.00 6.62
N GLN A 198 -7.43 1.65 5.48
CA GLN A 198 -7.72 1.08 4.18
C GLN A 198 -6.61 1.43 3.21
N VAL A 199 -6.12 0.44 2.48
CA VAL A 199 -5.13 0.61 1.41
C VAL A 199 -5.81 0.39 0.08
N LEU A 200 -5.81 1.41 -0.78
CA LEU A 200 -6.31 1.32 -2.15
C LEU A 200 -5.13 1.38 -3.11
N MET A 201 -4.85 0.28 -3.80
CA MET A 201 -3.79 0.18 -4.79
C MET A 201 -4.28 0.62 -6.16
N GLN A 202 -3.49 1.46 -6.83
CA GLN A 202 -3.78 2.02 -8.14
C GLN A 202 -2.56 2.05 -9.04
N SER A 203 -2.81 2.28 -10.33
CA SER A 203 -1.75 2.58 -11.31
C SER A 203 -1.52 4.09 -11.39
N ASN A 204 -0.25 4.50 -11.35
CA ASN A 204 0.15 5.90 -11.47
C ASN A 204 -0.02 6.42 -12.90
N GLU A 205 -0.53 7.64 -13.03
CA GLU A 205 -0.59 8.39 -14.29
C GLU A 205 0.26 9.66 -14.19
N GLY A 206 1.29 9.75 -15.02
CA GLY A 206 2.15 10.93 -15.07
C GLY A 206 1.47 12.16 -15.70
N PHE A 207 0.47 11.93 -16.57
CA PHE A 207 -0.32 12.96 -17.25
C PHE A 207 -1.81 12.67 -17.05
N PRO A 208 -2.33 12.77 -15.82
CA PRO A 208 -3.69 12.40 -15.49
C PRO A 208 -4.71 13.34 -16.16
N ALA A 209 -5.96 12.89 -16.24
CA ALA A 209 -7.08 13.75 -16.59
C ALA A 209 -7.15 14.98 -15.66
N LYS A 210 -7.80 16.06 -16.12
CA LYS A 210 -7.86 17.32 -15.35
C LYS A 210 -8.46 17.15 -13.96
N THR A 211 -9.34 16.17 -13.82
CA THR A 211 -10.05 15.87 -12.57
C THR A 211 -9.32 14.88 -11.68
N ASP A 212 -8.39 14.06 -12.19
CA ASP A 212 -7.86 12.90 -11.49
C ASP A 212 -6.51 13.19 -10.83
N LEU A 213 -6.35 12.76 -9.58
CA LEU A 213 -5.15 12.99 -8.79
C LEU A 213 -4.10 11.90 -9.06
N LEU A 214 -3.32 12.05 -10.16
CA LEU A 214 -2.23 11.14 -10.53
C LEU A 214 -2.67 9.68 -10.74
N THR A 215 -3.96 9.40 -10.72
CA THR A 215 -4.52 8.07 -10.90
C THR A 215 -4.71 7.77 -12.38
N ARG A 216 -4.49 6.52 -12.75
CA ARG A 216 -4.72 6.03 -14.10
C ARG A 216 -6.07 5.30 -14.15
N LYS A 217 -6.93 5.73 -15.03
CA LYS A 217 -8.25 5.11 -15.24
C LYS A 217 -8.10 3.67 -15.71
N VAL A 218 -9.01 2.83 -15.26
CA VAL A 218 -9.28 1.53 -15.86
C VAL A 218 -10.15 1.76 -17.09
N ASN A 219 -9.86 1.07 -18.19
CA ASN A 219 -10.63 1.17 -19.43
C ASN A 219 -11.53 -0.06 -19.61
N GLU A 220 -12.45 -0.02 -20.55
CA GLU A 220 -13.22 -1.20 -20.97
C GLU A 220 -12.30 -2.33 -21.44
N TYR A 221 -11.31 -2.01 -22.27
CA TYR A 221 -10.28 -2.96 -22.75
C TYR A 221 -8.91 -2.54 -22.26
N GLU A 222 -8.04 -3.55 -22.03
CA GLU A 222 -6.66 -3.29 -21.66
C GLU A 222 -5.90 -2.56 -22.77
N GLY A 223 -5.16 -1.57 -22.38
CA GLY A 223 -4.23 -0.84 -23.25
C GLY A 223 -2.79 -1.18 -22.94
N GLN A 224 -1.86 -0.56 -23.67
CA GLN A 224 -0.44 -0.72 -23.41
C GLN A 224 -0.09 -0.42 -21.95
N HIS A 225 -0.66 0.63 -21.37
CA HIS A 225 -0.38 1.10 -20.01
C HIS A 225 -1.64 1.25 -19.14
N ARG A 226 -2.77 0.72 -19.54
CA ARG A 226 -4.04 0.83 -18.82
C ARG A 226 -4.64 -0.54 -18.56
N PHE A 227 -5.11 -0.74 -17.33
CA PHE A 227 -5.92 -1.90 -16.99
C PHE A 227 -7.22 -1.89 -17.79
N GLY A 228 -7.68 -3.06 -18.19
CA GLY A 228 -8.98 -3.28 -18.84
C GLY A 228 -9.98 -3.91 -17.88
N GLY A 229 -11.20 -4.14 -18.38
CA GLY A 229 -12.30 -4.77 -17.64
C GLY A 229 -13.23 -3.78 -16.94
N GLY A 230 -13.07 -2.49 -17.19
CA GLY A 230 -14.01 -1.44 -16.79
C GLY A 230 -15.25 -1.37 -17.68
N THR A 231 -15.95 -0.25 -17.65
CA THR A 231 -17.16 0.04 -18.43
C THR A 231 -16.97 1.26 -19.33
N ASP A 232 -17.93 1.52 -20.21
CA ASP A 232 -17.91 2.69 -21.13
C ASP A 232 -17.98 4.05 -20.40
N PHE A 233 -18.50 4.05 -19.17
CA PHE A 233 -18.64 5.25 -18.36
C PHE A 233 -17.57 5.26 -17.26
N ASP A 234 -16.90 6.39 -17.07
CA ASP A 234 -15.79 6.59 -16.14
C ASP A 234 -16.20 6.56 -14.64
N ASN A 235 -17.13 5.71 -14.25
CA ASN A 235 -17.58 5.50 -12.86
C ASN A 235 -17.06 4.20 -12.23
N ASP A 236 -16.24 3.47 -12.97
CA ASP A 236 -15.55 2.29 -12.44
C ASP A 236 -14.67 2.65 -11.24
N PRO A 237 -14.62 1.79 -10.21
CA PRO A 237 -13.58 1.90 -9.18
C PRO A 237 -12.21 1.74 -9.83
N HIS A 238 -11.38 2.80 -9.83
CA HIS A 238 -10.02 2.67 -10.37
C HIS A 238 -9.06 2.04 -9.35
N VAL A 239 -9.57 1.12 -8.54
CA VAL A 239 -8.88 0.36 -7.51
C VAL A 239 -8.56 -1.03 -8.05
N ILE A 240 -7.27 -1.36 -8.13
CA ILE A 240 -6.80 -2.63 -8.66
C ILE A 240 -6.83 -3.70 -7.58
N ASP A 241 -6.51 -3.29 -6.34
CA ASP A 241 -6.47 -4.12 -5.17
C ASP A 241 -6.67 -3.30 -3.88
N MET A 242 -7.24 -3.91 -2.83
CA MET A 242 -7.48 -3.26 -1.55
C MET A 242 -7.57 -4.27 -0.41
N LEU A 243 -7.40 -3.82 0.82
CA LEU A 243 -7.69 -4.65 1.99
C LEU A 243 -9.20 -4.93 2.10
N ALA A 244 -9.57 -6.19 2.33
CA ALA A 244 -10.96 -6.59 2.43
C ALA A 244 -11.22 -7.59 3.56
N GLY A 245 -12.48 -7.83 3.89
CA GLY A 245 -12.88 -8.75 4.93
C GLY A 245 -12.30 -8.35 6.29
N LYS A 246 -11.53 -9.23 6.92
CA LYS A 246 -10.80 -8.97 8.17
C LYS A 246 -9.31 -8.67 7.96
N ALA A 247 -8.88 -8.64 6.70
CA ALA A 247 -7.49 -8.47 6.29
C ALA A 247 -6.52 -9.43 7.01
N THR A 248 -6.86 -10.72 6.97
CA THR A 248 -6.09 -11.83 7.53
C THR A 248 -5.29 -12.59 6.47
N GLY A 249 -5.54 -12.30 5.19
CA GLY A 249 -4.99 -13.00 4.03
C GLY A 249 -5.74 -14.30 3.70
N ALA A 250 -6.96 -14.47 4.22
CA ALA A 250 -7.82 -15.60 3.90
C ALA A 250 -8.37 -15.48 2.48
N GLN A 251 -8.44 -16.60 1.73
CA GLN A 251 -8.85 -16.57 0.32
C GLN A 251 -10.27 -16.08 0.06
N ASP A 252 -11.16 -16.15 1.02
CA ASP A 252 -12.53 -15.62 0.93
C ASP A 252 -12.58 -14.08 1.01
N GLU A 253 -11.52 -13.43 1.44
CA GLU A 253 -11.39 -11.97 1.46
C GLU A 253 -11.31 -11.39 0.03
N ALA A 254 -10.78 -12.13 -0.95
CA ALA A 254 -10.84 -11.78 -2.37
C ALA A 254 -12.30 -11.64 -2.86
N ALA A 255 -13.20 -12.51 -2.42
CA ALA A 255 -14.61 -12.40 -2.75
C ALA A 255 -15.26 -11.16 -2.11
N ALA A 256 -14.84 -10.79 -0.90
CA ALA A 256 -15.30 -9.57 -0.24
C ALA A 256 -14.86 -8.32 -0.98
N GLN A 257 -13.61 -8.27 -1.49
CA GLN A 257 -13.14 -7.20 -2.37
C GLN A 257 -13.98 -7.11 -3.65
N HIS A 258 -14.16 -8.23 -4.36
CA HIS A 258 -14.94 -8.26 -5.59
C HIS A 258 -16.38 -7.78 -5.37
N GLU A 259 -16.99 -8.20 -4.25
CA GLU A 259 -18.33 -7.77 -3.87
C GLU A 259 -18.40 -6.27 -3.61
N ALA A 260 -17.46 -5.72 -2.83
CA ALA A 260 -17.42 -4.29 -2.50
C ALA A 260 -17.19 -3.44 -3.76
N LEU A 261 -16.14 -3.72 -4.53
CA LEU A 261 -15.82 -2.98 -5.74
C LEU A 261 -16.82 -3.21 -6.89
N GLY A 262 -17.54 -4.34 -6.92
CA GLY A 262 -18.53 -4.65 -7.94
C GLY A 262 -19.89 -3.96 -7.74
N LYS A 263 -20.14 -3.34 -6.58
CA LYS A 263 -21.41 -2.68 -6.23
C LYS A 263 -21.38 -1.18 -6.58
N TYR A 264 -21.35 -0.86 -7.84
CA TYR A 264 -21.50 0.50 -8.36
C TYR A 264 -22.50 0.53 -9.51
N ASN A 265 -23.03 1.70 -9.85
CA ASN A 265 -23.97 1.87 -10.95
C ASN A 265 -23.22 1.99 -12.28
N LYS A 266 -23.09 0.88 -13.01
CA LYS A 266 -22.36 0.78 -14.27
C LYS A 266 -22.92 1.65 -15.39
N ASP A 267 -24.21 1.98 -15.31
CA ASP A 267 -24.95 2.71 -16.37
C ASP A 267 -25.08 4.21 -16.09
N ALA A 268 -24.52 4.70 -14.97
CA ALA A 268 -24.58 6.12 -14.63
C ALA A 268 -23.67 6.93 -15.57
N GLN A 269 -24.26 7.79 -16.40
CA GLN A 269 -23.54 8.67 -17.32
C GLN A 269 -22.93 9.89 -16.61
N GLU A 270 -23.60 10.38 -15.56
CA GLU A 270 -23.13 11.44 -14.68
C GLU A 270 -23.19 10.92 -13.24
N PRO A 271 -22.16 10.18 -12.79
CA PRO A 271 -22.19 9.49 -11.51
C PRO A 271 -22.24 10.48 -10.34
N THR A 272 -23.11 10.17 -9.39
CA THR A 272 -23.17 10.81 -8.07
C THR A 272 -22.45 9.95 -7.04
N PRO A 273 -22.16 10.45 -5.82
CA PRO A 273 -21.58 9.61 -4.78
C PRO A 273 -22.37 8.33 -4.46
N ALA A 274 -23.70 8.33 -4.71
CA ALA A 274 -24.54 7.16 -4.49
C ALA A 274 -24.34 6.06 -5.54
N ASP A 275 -23.77 6.40 -6.69
CA ASP A 275 -23.50 5.47 -7.79
C ASP A 275 -22.15 4.76 -7.64
N LEU A 276 -21.27 5.23 -6.74
CA LEU A 276 -19.93 4.72 -6.56
C LEU A 276 -19.90 3.49 -5.63
N ALA A 277 -18.92 2.61 -5.85
CA ALA A 277 -18.64 1.50 -4.96
C ALA A 277 -18.30 1.98 -3.54
N VAL A 278 -18.80 1.24 -2.53
CA VAL A 278 -18.50 1.50 -1.12
C VAL A 278 -17.41 0.54 -0.66
N VAL A 279 -16.28 1.07 -0.24
CA VAL A 279 -15.16 0.29 0.30
C VAL A 279 -15.17 0.33 1.82
N PRO A 280 -14.80 -0.79 2.49
CA PRO A 280 -14.76 -0.85 3.95
C PRO A 280 -13.53 -0.14 4.52
N MET A 281 -13.62 0.25 5.79
CA MET A 281 -12.47 0.54 6.63
C MET A 281 -12.13 -0.70 7.47
N ILE A 282 -10.87 -1.06 7.56
CA ILE A 282 -10.41 -2.21 8.35
C ILE A 282 -9.97 -1.75 9.74
N TYR A 283 -10.62 -2.26 10.78
CA TYR A 283 -10.26 -1.96 12.17
C TYR A 283 -9.59 -3.17 12.80
N PRO A 284 -8.27 -3.13 13.02
CA PRO A 284 -7.55 -4.25 13.62
C PRO A 284 -8.14 -4.63 14.97
N GLY A 285 -8.53 -5.92 15.14
CA GLY A 285 -9.05 -6.43 16.38
C GLY A 285 -10.58 -6.28 16.61
N ARG A 286 -11.31 -5.83 15.57
CA ARG A 286 -12.80 -5.90 15.56
C ARG A 286 -13.31 -7.15 14.85
#